data_0412548c63eeb8bc6ed47147b0d2c65f
#
_entry.id   0412548c63eeb8bc6ed47147b0d2c65f
#
_cell.length_a   1.000
_cell.length_b   1.000
_cell.length_c   1.000
_cell.angle_alpha   90.00
_cell.angle_beta   90.00
_cell.angle_gamma   90.00
#
_symmetry.space_group_name_H-M   'P 1'
#
loop_
_entity.id
_entity.type
_entity.pdbx_description
1 polymer ?
#
loop_
_entity_poly.entity_id
_entity_poly.type
_entity_poly.pdbx_seq_one_letter_code
_entity_poly.pdbx_strand_id
1 'polypeptide(L)'
;MSRLENQIAIVTGAGSGFGAEIARAYVREKARVVLADINGDAVRRLADELGPQASGIACDVTRADQVNAAVQHCVATFGVPDIVVNNAGTTHRNGSMLDVPEDVFDRVFAVNVKSIYHMARAVVPLMKARKQGAILNVGSVGSHRPRPGLTWYNGSKGAVGVMSKSMAVELAPDGIRVNLISPVMAATALLGEFMGVPDTPENRARFVSTIPLGRMCDPIDVANVAVFLASADARFLTGVDMPVDGGRSI
;
A
#
# COMPACT_ATOMS: atom_id res chain seq x y z
N MET A 1 21.42 -10.19 9.70
CA MET A 1 20.23 -11.04 9.95
C MET A 1 19.08 -10.47 9.13
N SER A 2 18.26 -11.33 8.54
CA SER A 2 17.09 -10.90 7.77
C SER A 2 16.02 -10.35 8.72
N ARG A 3 15.46 -9.18 8.42
CA ARG A 3 14.52 -8.47 9.33
C ARG A 3 13.12 -9.08 9.38
N LEU A 4 12.74 -9.87 8.36
CA LEU A 4 11.40 -10.47 8.25
C LEU A 4 11.47 -12.02 8.16
N GLU A 5 12.54 -12.62 8.67
CA GLU A 5 12.71 -14.08 8.61
C GLU A 5 11.54 -14.79 9.31
N ASN A 6 10.96 -15.78 8.61
CA ASN A 6 9.76 -16.53 9.01
C ASN A 6 8.46 -15.73 9.12
N GLN A 7 8.43 -14.44 8.78
CA GLN A 7 7.18 -13.68 8.72
C GLN A 7 6.37 -14.03 7.47
N ILE A 8 5.06 -13.98 7.61
CA ILE A 8 4.11 -14.21 6.51
C ILE A 8 3.42 -12.90 6.20
N ALA A 9 3.42 -12.48 4.94
CA ALA A 9 2.84 -11.22 4.51
C ALA A 9 1.80 -11.39 3.40
N ILE A 10 0.80 -10.51 3.39
CA ILE A 10 -0.09 -10.27 2.25
C ILE A 10 0.18 -8.86 1.74
N VAL A 11 0.43 -8.72 0.44
CA VAL A 11 0.60 -7.42 -0.23
C VAL A 11 -0.47 -7.27 -1.31
N THR A 12 -1.33 -6.25 -1.20
CA THR A 12 -2.33 -5.93 -2.22
C THR A 12 -1.79 -4.96 -3.25
N GLY A 13 -2.30 -5.03 -4.51
CA GLY A 13 -1.73 -4.23 -5.60
C GLY A 13 -0.29 -4.64 -5.92
N ALA A 14 0.02 -5.93 -5.77
CA ALA A 14 1.37 -6.46 -5.88
C ALA A 14 1.82 -6.74 -7.31
N GLY A 15 0.96 -6.53 -8.31
CA GLY A 15 1.28 -6.78 -9.72
C GLY A 15 2.25 -5.78 -10.33
N SER A 16 2.46 -4.60 -9.72
CA SER A 16 3.34 -3.55 -10.23
C SER A 16 3.73 -2.53 -9.15
N GLY A 17 4.60 -1.59 -9.51
CA GLY A 17 4.92 -0.39 -8.73
C GLY A 17 5.39 -0.67 -7.30
N PHE A 18 4.86 0.07 -6.34
CA PHE A 18 5.24 -0.08 -4.92
C PHE A 18 4.96 -1.48 -4.39
N GLY A 19 3.79 -2.07 -4.70
CA GLY A 19 3.41 -3.38 -4.19
C GLY A 19 4.36 -4.49 -4.64
N ALA A 20 4.75 -4.48 -5.91
CA ALA A 20 5.70 -5.44 -6.45
C ALA A 20 7.08 -5.29 -5.78
N GLU A 21 7.56 -4.05 -5.59
CA GLU A 21 8.88 -3.84 -4.97
C GLU A 21 8.86 -4.12 -3.46
N ILE A 22 7.76 -3.84 -2.76
CA ILE A 22 7.57 -4.26 -1.36
C ILE A 22 7.65 -5.80 -1.26
N ALA A 23 6.97 -6.51 -2.16
CA ALA A 23 7.01 -7.97 -2.17
C ALA A 23 8.42 -8.51 -2.42
N ARG A 24 9.17 -7.94 -3.40
CA ARG A 24 10.58 -8.28 -3.63
C ARG A 24 11.44 -8.03 -2.39
N ALA A 25 11.25 -6.88 -1.74
CA ALA A 25 12.01 -6.54 -0.54
C ALA A 25 11.70 -7.50 0.61
N TYR A 26 10.45 -7.89 0.79
CA TYR A 26 10.04 -8.83 1.82
C TYR A 26 10.64 -10.23 1.60
N VAL A 27 10.63 -10.71 0.36
CA VAL A 27 11.28 -12.00 0.03
C VAL A 27 12.80 -11.91 0.21
N ARG A 28 13.47 -10.82 -0.15
CA ARG A 28 14.89 -10.59 0.15
C ARG A 28 15.18 -10.65 1.65
N GLU A 29 14.24 -10.20 2.48
CA GLU A 29 14.30 -10.28 3.95
C GLU A 29 13.75 -11.60 4.51
N LYS A 30 13.60 -12.62 3.65
CA LYS A 30 13.18 -14.00 3.98
C LYS A 30 11.75 -14.13 4.52
N ALA A 31 10.86 -13.21 4.21
CA ALA A 31 9.43 -13.40 4.42
C ALA A 31 8.82 -14.32 3.37
N ARG A 32 7.70 -14.96 3.70
CA ARG A 32 6.79 -15.62 2.75
C ARG A 32 5.68 -14.65 2.40
N VAL A 33 5.38 -14.45 1.11
CA VAL A 33 4.53 -13.37 0.66
C VAL A 33 3.42 -13.87 -0.27
N VAL A 34 2.18 -13.56 0.06
CA VAL A 34 1.04 -13.65 -0.87
C VAL A 34 0.89 -12.33 -1.61
N LEU A 35 0.94 -12.42 -2.94
CA LEU A 35 0.83 -11.31 -3.88
C LEU A 35 -0.61 -11.25 -4.38
N ALA A 36 -1.38 -10.24 -3.97
CA ALA A 36 -2.76 -10.08 -4.38
C ALA A 36 -2.92 -8.89 -5.32
N ASP A 37 -3.48 -9.12 -6.50
CA ASP A 37 -3.73 -8.05 -7.49
C ASP A 37 -4.92 -8.42 -8.38
N ILE A 38 -5.61 -7.43 -8.92
CA ILE A 38 -6.66 -7.64 -9.91
C ILE A 38 -6.08 -8.26 -11.20
N ASN A 39 -4.82 -7.96 -11.52
CA ASN A 39 -4.06 -8.59 -12.60
C ASN A 39 -3.41 -9.90 -12.10
N GLY A 40 -4.18 -10.99 -12.14
CA GLY A 40 -3.72 -12.30 -11.69
C GLY A 40 -2.50 -12.83 -12.45
N ASP A 41 -2.34 -12.48 -13.75
CA ASP A 41 -1.16 -12.89 -14.53
C ASP A 41 0.11 -12.20 -14.05
N ALA A 42 0.01 -10.91 -13.70
CA ALA A 42 1.15 -10.17 -13.19
C ALA A 42 1.68 -10.74 -11.87
N VAL A 43 0.77 -11.06 -10.92
CA VAL A 43 1.20 -11.63 -9.64
C VAL A 43 1.67 -13.07 -9.75
N ARG A 44 1.15 -13.87 -10.68
CA ARG A 44 1.67 -15.22 -10.95
C ARG A 44 3.10 -15.16 -11.48
N ARG A 45 3.35 -14.34 -12.50
CA ARG A 45 4.72 -14.12 -13.02
C ARG A 45 5.69 -13.64 -11.95
N LEU A 46 5.27 -12.69 -11.11
CA LEU A 46 6.11 -12.21 -10.02
C LEU A 46 6.36 -13.30 -8.96
N ALA A 47 5.36 -14.13 -8.65
CA ALA A 47 5.53 -15.25 -7.73
C ALA A 47 6.53 -16.28 -8.27
N ASP A 48 6.45 -16.61 -9.57
CA ASP A 48 7.40 -17.51 -10.24
C ASP A 48 8.84 -16.94 -10.21
N GLU A 49 8.98 -15.63 -10.42
CA GLU A 49 10.29 -14.93 -10.31
C GLU A 49 10.87 -15.00 -8.89
N LEU A 50 10.02 -14.83 -7.87
CA LEU A 50 10.42 -14.79 -6.46
C LEU A 50 10.62 -16.19 -5.84
N GLY A 51 10.12 -17.24 -6.50
CA GLY A 51 10.29 -18.62 -6.08
C GLY A 51 9.37 -19.03 -4.92
N PRO A 52 9.72 -20.11 -4.18
CA PRO A 52 8.81 -20.79 -3.26
C PRO A 52 8.35 -19.93 -2.05
N GLN A 53 8.96 -18.79 -1.84
CA GLN A 53 8.56 -17.85 -0.77
C GLN A 53 7.41 -16.92 -1.19
N ALA A 54 6.96 -16.98 -2.45
CA ALA A 54 5.89 -16.15 -2.96
C ALA A 54 4.76 -16.98 -3.57
N SER A 55 3.53 -16.49 -3.47
CA SER A 55 2.36 -17.09 -4.11
C SER A 55 1.43 -15.99 -4.62
N GLY A 56 1.00 -16.07 -5.87
CA GLY A 56 0.18 -15.06 -6.54
C GLY A 56 -1.30 -15.44 -6.58
N ILE A 57 -2.19 -14.52 -6.27
CA ILE A 57 -3.64 -14.69 -6.38
C ILE A 57 -4.32 -13.49 -7.03
N ALA A 58 -5.25 -13.74 -7.97
CA ALA A 58 -6.10 -12.69 -8.50
C ALA A 58 -7.07 -12.19 -7.41
N CYS A 59 -7.11 -10.88 -7.17
CA CYS A 59 -7.94 -10.29 -6.12
C CYS A 59 -8.35 -8.86 -6.48
N ASP A 60 -9.63 -8.64 -6.71
CA ASP A 60 -10.23 -7.32 -6.71
C ASP A 60 -10.52 -6.93 -5.24
N VAL A 61 -9.76 -5.98 -4.70
CA VAL A 61 -9.87 -5.54 -3.32
C VAL A 61 -11.19 -4.83 -2.98
N THR A 62 -11.97 -4.45 -3.98
CA THR A 62 -13.30 -3.88 -3.78
C THR A 62 -14.37 -4.95 -3.44
N ARG A 63 -14.01 -6.22 -3.59
CA ARG A 63 -14.87 -7.38 -3.38
C ARG A 63 -14.47 -8.14 -2.12
N ALA A 64 -15.37 -8.15 -1.13
CA ALA A 64 -15.12 -8.80 0.16
C ALA A 64 -14.87 -10.32 0.03
N ASP A 65 -15.57 -10.99 -0.88
CA ASP A 65 -15.40 -12.43 -1.15
C ASP A 65 -13.99 -12.74 -1.69
N GLN A 66 -13.45 -11.90 -2.58
CA GLN A 66 -12.12 -12.10 -3.13
C GLN A 66 -11.01 -11.76 -2.13
N VAL A 67 -11.22 -10.72 -1.29
CA VAL A 67 -10.30 -10.41 -0.19
C VAL A 67 -10.26 -11.57 0.82
N ASN A 68 -11.42 -12.13 1.19
CA ASN A 68 -11.48 -13.32 2.05
C ASN A 68 -10.76 -14.50 1.39
N ALA A 69 -10.97 -14.75 0.09
CA ALA A 69 -10.28 -15.81 -0.64
C ALA A 69 -8.75 -15.62 -0.61
N ALA A 70 -8.26 -14.39 -0.75
CA ALA A 70 -6.82 -14.10 -0.68
C ALA A 70 -6.23 -14.36 0.73
N VAL A 71 -6.97 -14.02 1.78
CA VAL A 71 -6.55 -14.34 3.16
C VAL A 71 -6.56 -15.85 3.40
N GLN A 72 -7.60 -16.57 2.96
CA GLN A 72 -7.66 -18.04 3.09
C GLN A 72 -6.56 -18.72 2.26
N HIS A 73 -6.25 -18.21 1.07
CA HIS A 73 -5.12 -18.70 0.28
C HIS A 73 -3.80 -18.53 1.05
N CYS A 74 -3.59 -17.40 1.71
CA CYS A 74 -2.42 -17.19 2.56
C CYS A 74 -2.35 -18.21 3.70
N VAL A 75 -3.45 -18.40 4.41
CA VAL A 75 -3.53 -19.37 5.53
C VAL A 75 -3.21 -20.77 5.07
N ALA A 76 -3.76 -21.20 3.94
CA ALA A 76 -3.55 -22.54 3.39
C ALA A 76 -2.12 -22.77 2.87
N THR A 77 -1.49 -21.72 2.29
CA THR A 77 -0.18 -21.85 1.64
C THR A 77 0.97 -21.67 2.62
N PHE A 78 0.89 -20.65 3.49
CA PHE A 78 2.00 -20.24 4.35
C PHE A 78 1.64 -20.21 5.83
N GLY A 79 0.36 -20.06 6.18
CA GLY A 79 -0.12 -19.86 7.54
C GLY A 79 -0.76 -18.49 7.75
N VAL A 80 -1.11 -18.19 8.99
CA VAL A 80 -1.75 -16.92 9.36
C VAL A 80 -0.79 -15.75 9.10
N PRO A 81 -1.23 -14.71 8.38
CA PRO A 81 -0.36 -13.58 8.07
C PRO A 81 0.05 -12.81 9.34
N ASP A 82 1.33 -12.47 9.42
CA ASP A 82 1.91 -11.58 10.43
C ASP A 82 1.84 -10.12 9.97
N ILE A 83 1.89 -9.90 8.64
CA ILE A 83 1.98 -8.59 8.02
C ILE A 83 0.91 -8.47 6.93
N VAL A 84 0.23 -7.34 6.90
CA VAL A 84 -0.63 -6.95 5.77
C VAL A 84 -0.19 -5.59 5.25
N VAL A 85 0.00 -5.48 3.94
CA VAL A 85 0.25 -4.22 3.24
C VAL A 85 -0.94 -3.91 2.34
N ASN A 86 -1.78 -2.97 2.76
CA ASN A 86 -2.86 -2.39 1.97
C ASN A 86 -2.27 -1.34 1.02
N ASN A 87 -1.73 -1.82 -0.11
CA ASN A 87 -1.07 -0.98 -1.10
C ASN A 87 -1.95 -0.73 -2.34
N ALA A 88 -2.88 -1.61 -2.67
CA ALA A 88 -3.79 -1.40 -3.79
C ALA A 88 -4.42 0.00 -3.74
N GLY A 89 -4.33 0.74 -4.84
CA GLY A 89 -4.80 2.11 -4.90
C GLY A 89 -5.03 2.57 -6.34
N THR A 90 -5.91 3.53 -6.49
CA THR A 90 -6.23 4.19 -7.77
C THR A 90 -6.44 5.68 -7.57
N THR A 91 -6.49 6.42 -8.67
CA THR A 91 -6.77 7.85 -8.69
C THR A 91 -7.71 8.17 -9.84
N HIS A 92 -8.24 9.37 -9.86
CA HIS A 92 -8.79 9.98 -11.08
C HIS A 92 -7.73 10.83 -11.76
N ARG A 93 -7.94 11.16 -13.02
CA ARG A 93 -7.08 12.07 -13.77
C ARG A 93 -7.07 13.44 -13.09
N ASN A 94 -5.90 14.06 -13.00
CA ASN A 94 -5.77 15.42 -12.50
C ASN A 94 -6.55 16.40 -13.37
N GLY A 95 -7.47 17.14 -12.77
CA GLY A 95 -8.36 18.07 -13.44
C GLY A 95 -9.31 18.76 -12.45
N SER A 96 -10.31 19.48 -12.97
CA SER A 96 -11.35 20.10 -12.13
C SER A 96 -12.08 19.03 -11.30
N MET A 97 -12.34 19.34 -10.04
CA MET A 97 -13.10 18.42 -9.16
C MET A 97 -14.56 18.25 -9.64
N LEU A 98 -15.08 19.19 -10.42
CA LEU A 98 -16.44 19.14 -10.95
C LEU A 98 -16.57 18.22 -12.17
N ASP A 99 -15.45 17.90 -12.84
CA ASP A 99 -15.42 17.07 -14.04
C ASP A 99 -15.22 15.58 -13.73
N VAL A 100 -15.07 15.20 -12.47
CA VAL A 100 -14.91 13.81 -12.06
C VAL A 100 -16.27 13.12 -12.01
N PRO A 101 -16.54 12.10 -12.85
CA PRO A 101 -17.79 11.36 -12.84
C PRO A 101 -18.00 10.60 -11.51
N GLU A 102 -19.26 10.37 -11.14
CA GLU A 102 -19.63 9.72 -9.87
C GLU A 102 -19.06 8.29 -9.77
N ASP A 103 -19.10 7.51 -10.86
CA ASP A 103 -18.54 6.17 -10.92
C ASP A 103 -17.02 6.13 -10.70
N VAL A 104 -16.31 7.18 -11.16
CA VAL A 104 -14.86 7.33 -10.91
C VAL A 104 -14.61 7.70 -9.47
N PHE A 105 -15.41 8.58 -8.87
CA PHE A 105 -15.38 8.90 -7.44
C PHE A 105 -15.61 7.62 -6.60
N ASP A 106 -16.66 6.88 -6.89
CA ASP A 106 -17.01 5.64 -6.19
C ASP A 106 -15.88 4.62 -6.28
N ARG A 107 -15.29 4.44 -7.46
CA ARG A 107 -14.15 3.55 -7.66
C ARG A 107 -12.94 3.97 -6.82
N VAL A 108 -12.62 5.26 -6.76
CA VAL A 108 -11.51 5.77 -5.93
C VAL A 108 -11.73 5.42 -4.46
N PHE A 109 -12.92 5.64 -3.93
CA PHE A 109 -13.23 5.31 -2.53
C PHE A 109 -13.35 3.80 -2.30
N ALA A 110 -13.90 3.06 -3.23
CA ALA A 110 -13.99 1.59 -3.13
C ALA A 110 -12.59 0.95 -3.07
N VAL A 111 -11.66 1.38 -3.94
CA VAL A 111 -10.31 0.84 -3.99
C VAL A 111 -9.45 1.35 -2.84
N ASN A 112 -9.43 2.67 -2.58
CA ASN A 112 -8.48 3.26 -1.63
C ASN A 112 -8.91 3.11 -0.17
N VAL A 113 -10.22 3.09 0.10
CA VAL A 113 -10.78 3.18 1.47
C VAL A 113 -11.48 1.88 1.85
N LYS A 114 -12.50 1.48 1.08
CA LYS A 114 -13.32 0.30 1.41
C LYS A 114 -12.53 -1.01 1.37
N SER A 115 -11.50 -1.10 0.56
CA SER A 115 -10.59 -2.26 0.53
C SER A 115 -9.93 -2.52 1.90
N ILE A 116 -9.52 -1.46 2.61
CA ILE A 116 -8.93 -1.57 3.96
C ILE A 116 -9.96 -2.14 4.94
N TYR A 117 -11.22 -1.72 4.84
CA TYR A 117 -12.30 -2.31 5.64
C TYR A 117 -12.49 -3.81 5.34
N HIS A 118 -12.47 -4.22 4.07
CA HIS A 118 -12.59 -5.64 3.72
C HIS A 118 -11.41 -6.46 4.25
N MET A 119 -10.18 -5.96 4.07
CA MET A 119 -8.98 -6.62 4.56
C MET A 119 -8.97 -6.69 6.10
N ALA A 120 -9.32 -5.63 6.79
CA ALA A 120 -9.38 -5.61 8.26
C ALA A 120 -10.37 -6.67 8.78
N ARG A 121 -11.57 -6.77 8.18
CA ARG A 121 -12.55 -7.79 8.56
C ARG A 121 -12.07 -9.22 8.36
N ALA A 122 -11.27 -9.45 7.33
CA ALA A 122 -10.75 -10.78 7.01
C ALA A 122 -9.55 -11.18 7.89
N VAL A 123 -8.65 -10.23 8.22
CA VAL A 123 -7.37 -10.57 8.84
C VAL A 123 -7.30 -10.26 10.33
N VAL A 124 -7.96 -9.20 10.82
CA VAL A 124 -7.86 -8.78 12.22
C VAL A 124 -8.28 -9.87 13.20
N PRO A 125 -9.37 -10.65 12.98
CA PRO A 125 -9.72 -11.74 13.87
C PRO A 125 -8.60 -12.78 14.04
N LEU A 126 -7.87 -13.07 12.96
CA LEU A 126 -6.76 -14.02 12.96
C LEU A 126 -5.55 -13.46 13.73
N MET A 127 -5.24 -12.19 13.52
CA MET A 127 -4.16 -11.50 14.25
C MET A 127 -4.48 -11.36 15.74
N LYS A 128 -5.72 -11.02 16.11
CA LYS A 128 -6.18 -10.93 17.51
C LYS A 128 -6.04 -12.27 18.24
N ALA A 129 -6.38 -13.38 17.60
CA ALA A 129 -6.24 -14.72 18.18
C ALA A 129 -4.77 -15.04 18.53
N ARG A 130 -3.80 -14.47 17.81
CA ARG A 130 -2.36 -14.63 18.02
C ARG A 130 -1.75 -13.51 18.87
N LYS A 131 -2.50 -12.45 19.16
CA LYS A 131 -2.02 -11.21 19.80
C LYS A 131 -0.76 -10.62 19.14
N GLN A 132 -0.73 -10.66 17.83
CA GLN A 132 0.41 -10.22 17.03
C GLN A 132 -0.02 -9.84 15.62
N GLY A 133 0.52 -8.75 15.11
CA GLY A 133 0.33 -8.34 13.71
C GLY A 133 0.93 -6.98 13.38
N ALA A 134 1.16 -6.74 12.10
CA ALA A 134 1.55 -5.43 11.56
C ALA A 134 0.71 -5.14 10.32
N ILE A 135 -0.04 -4.06 10.33
CA ILE A 135 -0.83 -3.57 9.20
C ILE A 135 -0.18 -2.28 8.70
N LEU A 136 0.19 -2.26 7.43
CA LEU A 136 0.74 -1.10 6.76
C LEU A 136 -0.24 -0.64 5.69
N ASN A 137 -0.71 0.60 5.80
CA ASN A 137 -1.56 1.21 4.79
C ASN A 137 -0.73 2.16 3.92
N VAL A 138 -0.88 2.11 2.61
CA VAL A 138 -0.22 3.04 1.71
C VAL A 138 -1.11 4.26 1.49
N GLY A 139 -0.72 5.36 2.13
CA GLY A 139 -1.33 6.68 2.03
C GLY A 139 -0.82 7.46 0.84
N SER A 140 -0.61 8.75 1.06
CA SER A 140 0.00 9.69 0.12
C SER A 140 0.33 10.99 0.85
N VAL A 141 1.38 11.68 0.44
CA VAL A 141 1.61 13.08 0.85
C VAL A 141 0.45 14.01 0.47
N GLY A 142 -0.41 13.58 -0.46
CA GLY A 142 -1.64 14.28 -0.82
C GLY A 142 -2.63 14.45 0.34
N SER A 143 -2.53 13.64 1.41
CA SER A 143 -3.31 13.81 2.64
C SER A 143 -2.81 14.96 3.53
N HIS A 144 -1.53 15.36 3.44
CA HIS A 144 -0.91 16.41 4.24
C HIS A 144 -0.71 17.70 3.43
N ARG A 145 -0.26 17.56 2.18
CA ARG A 145 -0.01 18.64 1.25
C ARG A 145 -0.74 18.39 -0.07
N PRO A 146 -2.06 18.57 -0.08
CA PRO A 146 -2.89 18.29 -1.24
C PRO A 146 -2.53 19.20 -2.42
N ARG A 147 -2.56 18.63 -3.63
CA ARG A 147 -2.42 19.37 -4.88
C ARG A 147 -3.81 19.68 -5.45
N PRO A 148 -3.98 20.82 -6.13
CA PRO A 148 -5.14 21.05 -6.96
C PRO A 148 -5.34 19.94 -8.01
N GLY A 149 -6.58 19.70 -8.41
CA GLY A 149 -6.93 18.76 -9.44
C GLY A 149 -7.03 17.29 -9.01
N LEU A 150 -6.81 16.98 -7.72
CA LEU A 150 -6.89 15.62 -7.16
C LEU A 150 -7.77 15.55 -5.90
N THR A 151 -8.78 16.37 -5.82
CA THR A 151 -9.60 16.58 -4.60
C THR A 151 -10.11 15.26 -4.03
N TRP A 152 -10.74 14.42 -4.84
CA TRP A 152 -11.36 13.19 -4.38
C TRP A 152 -10.32 12.12 -4.00
N TYR A 153 -9.24 12.04 -4.75
CA TYR A 153 -8.08 11.21 -4.39
C TYR A 153 -7.48 11.65 -3.05
N ASN A 154 -7.19 12.95 -2.90
CA ASN A 154 -6.63 13.48 -1.64
C ASN A 154 -7.57 13.20 -0.47
N GLY A 155 -8.89 13.39 -0.65
CA GLY A 155 -9.90 13.05 0.35
C GLY A 155 -9.88 11.56 0.74
N SER A 156 -9.77 10.65 -0.26
CA SER A 156 -9.66 9.22 0.00
C SER A 156 -8.40 8.87 0.81
N LYS A 157 -7.26 9.50 0.50
CA LYS A 157 -6.00 9.28 1.23
C LYS A 157 -6.01 9.93 2.62
N GLY A 158 -6.71 11.05 2.80
CA GLY A 158 -7.00 11.63 4.12
C GLY A 158 -7.82 10.66 4.99
N ALA A 159 -8.85 10.04 4.42
CA ALA A 159 -9.63 9.00 5.11
C ALA A 159 -8.74 7.82 5.54
N VAL A 160 -7.85 7.33 4.68
CA VAL A 160 -6.88 6.27 5.02
C VAL A 160 -6.00 6.69 6.20
N GLY A 161 -5.53 7.95 6.22
CA GLY A 161 -4.72 8.48 7.32
C GLY A 161 -5.43 8.43 8.67
N VAL A 162 -6.67 8.92 8.75
CA VAL A 162 -7.46 8.93 9.98
C VAL A 162 -7.84 7.50 10.39
N MET A 163 -8.28 6.66 9.43
CA MET A 163 -8.59 5.25 9.69
C MET A 163 -7.39 4.50 10.26
N SER A 164 -6.19 4.71 9.72
CA SER A 164 -4.97 4.06 10.21
C SER A 164 -4.68 4.39 11.66
N LYS A 165 -4.84 5.66 12.07
CA LYS A 165 -4.67 6.10 13.46
C LYS A 165 -5.73 5.49 14.38
N SER A 166 -6.99 5.48 13.96
CA SER A 166 -8.08 4.86 14.71
C SER A 166 -7.86 3.37 14.91
N MET A 167 -7.49 2.64 13.84
CA MET A 167 -7.14 1.22 13.92
C MET A 167 -5.94 0.98 14.84
N ALA A 168 -4.93 1.85 14.82
CA ALA A 168 -3.76 1.72 15.67
C ALA A 168 -4.11 1.75 17.16
N VAL A 169 -4.96 2.70 17.57
CA VAL A 169 -5.41 2.82 18.96
C VAL A 169 -6.28 1.63 19.35
N GLU A 170 -7.21 1.22 18.48
CA GLU A 170 -8.15 0.14 18.76
C GLU A 170 -7.47 -1.23 18.86
N LEU A 171 -6.44 -1.48 18.04
CA LEU A 171 -5.81 -2.79 17.92
C LEU A 171 -4.53 -2.95 18.76
N ALA A 172 -3.99 -1.87 19.30
CA ALA A 172 -2.78 -1.91 20.14
C ALA A 172 -2.89 -2.86 21.36
N PRO A 173 -4.04 -2.94 22.10
CA PRO A 173 -4.21 -3.89 23.20
C PRO A 173 -4.12 -5.36 22.76
N ASP A 174 -4.33 -5.64 21.49
CA ASP A 174 -4.21 -6.98 20.89
C ASP A 174 -2.80 -7.26 20.31
N GLY A 175 -1.83 -6.37 20.54
CA GLY A 175 -0.46 -6.52 20.03
C GLY A 175 -0.34 -6.28 18.51
N ILE A 176 -1.32 -5.63 17.89
CA ILE A 176 -1.35 -5.35 16.46
C ILE A 176 -0.95 -3.88 16.24
N ARG A 177 0.08 -3.66 15.43
CA ARG A 177 0.52 -2.32 15.03
C ARG A 177 -0.11 -1.92 13.71
N VAL A 178 -0.52 -0.67 13.58
CA VAL A 178 -1.03 -0.12 12.32
C VAL A 178 -0.29 1.17 12.01
N ASN A 179 0.39 1.22 10.86
CA ASN A 179 1.13 2.40 10.43
C ASN A 179 0.78 2.77 8.98
N LEU A 180 1.08 4.00 8.62
CA LEU A 180 0.85 4.56 7.29
C LEU A 180 2.20 4.89 6.64
N ILE A 181 2.32 4.61 5.36
CA ILE A 181 3.42 5.07 4.52
C ILE A 181 2.83 6.05 3.52
N SER A 182 3.35 7.26 3.46
CA SER A 182 2.85 8.33 2.61
C SER A 182 3.86 8.71 1.54
N PRO A 183 3.87 8.02 0.37
CA PRO A 183 4.77 8.34 -0.72
C PRO A 183 4.41 9.66 -1.41
N VAL A 184 5.44 10.31 -1.98
CA VAL A 184 5.26 11.28 -3.04
C VAL A 184 5.10 10.55 -4.39
N MET A 185 4.88 11.32 -5.44
CA MET A 185 4.79 10.81 -6.80
C MET A 185 6.03 9.99 -7.20
N ALA A 186 5.78 8.82 -7.77
CA ALA A 186 6.80 7.92 -8.31
C ALA A 186 6.50 7.60 -9.78
N ALA A 187 7.51 7.14 -10.50
CA ALA A 187 7.37 6.66 -11.88
C ALA A 187 6.66 5.29 -11.91
N THR A 188 5.36 5.27 -11.62
CA THR A 188 4.49 4.09 -11.66
C THR A 188 3.46 4.23 -12.79
N ALA A 189 2.66 3.18 -13.01
CA ALA A 189 1.59 3.19 -14.00
C ALA A 189 0.57 4.34 -13.82
N LEU A 190 0.44 4.89 -12.61
CA LEU A 190 -0.47 5.99 -12.30
C LEU A 190 0.12 7.39 -12.57
N LEU A 191 1.38 7.49 -13.00
CA LEU A 191 2.06 8.77 -13.15
C LEU A 191 1.31 9.73 -14.08
N GLY A 192 0.86 9.24 -15.23
CA GLY A 192 0.11 10.06 -16.22
C GLY A 192 -1.19 10.63 -15.65
N GLU A 193 -1.94 9.84 -14.88
CA GLU A 193 -3.17 10.28 -14.21
C GLU A 193 -2.87 11.35 -13.17
N PHE A 194 -1.83 11.17 -12.37
CA PHE A 194 -1.40 12.15 -11.37
C PHE A 194 -0.92 13.46 -11.99
N MET A 195 -0.23 13.38 -13.13
CA MET A 195 0.28 14.58 -13.78
C MET A 195 -0.83 15.38 -14.46
N GLY A 196 -1.81 14.71 -15.06
CA GLY A 196 -2.86 15.32 -15.88
C GLY A 196 -2.34 15.93 -17.18
N VAL A 197 -1.04 15.80 -17.43
CA VAL A 197 -0.32 16.27 -18.62
C VAL A 197 0.52 15.12 -19.17
N PRO A 198 0.95 15.19 -20.46
CA PRO A 198 1.80 14.15 -21.05
C PRO A 198 3.07 13.91 -20.22
N ASP A 199 3.48 12.66 -20.14
CA ASP A 199 4.72 12.27 -19.46
C ASP A 199 5.93 12.59 -20.35
N THR A 200 6.45 13.82 -20.20
CA THR A 200 7.65 14.31 -20.88
C THR A 200 8.73 14.67 -19.88
N PRO A 201 10.01 14.73 -20.32
CA PRO A 201 11.11 15.15 -19.45
C PRO A 201 10.86 16.53 -18.80
N GLU A 202 10.28 17.48 -19.52
CA GLU A 202 9.97 18.83 -19.06
C GLU A 202 8.92 18.80 -17.95
N ASN A 203 7.83 18.02 -18.15
CA ASN A 203 6.78 17.88 -17.16
C ASN A 203 7.28 17.14 -15.92
N ARG A 204 8.10 16.09 -16.09
CA ARG A 204 8.77 15.41 -14.96
C ARG A 204 9.66 16.39 -14.17
N ALA A 205 10.45 17.21 -14.85
CA ALA A 205 11.34 18.20 -14.22
C ALA A 205 10.56 19.19 -13.33
N ARG A 206 9.37 19.64 -13.76
CA ARG A 206 8.49 20.48 -12.95
C ARG A 206 8.05 19.84 -11.64
N PHE A 207 7.79 18.52 -11.63
CA PHE A 207 7.47 17.79 -10.40
C PHE A 207 8.70 17.60 -9.53
N VAL A 208 9.81 17.21 -10.13
CA VAL A 208 11.08 17.01 -9.44
C VAL A 208 11.54 18.29 -8.76
N SER A 209 11.38 19.47 -9.38
CA SER A 209 11.76 20.76 -8.79
C SER A 209 11.02 21.09 -7.48
N THR A 210 9.90 20.38 -7.20
CA THR A 210 9.15 20.53 -5.95
C THR A 210 9.58 19.55 -4.84
N ILE A 211 10.56 18.69 -5.12
CA ILE A 211 11.09 17.69 -4.18
C ILE A 211 12.50 18.09 -3.79
N PRO A 212 12.78 18.47 -2.53
CA PRO A 212 14.09 18.93 -2.10
C PRO A 212 15.26 17.97 -2.41
N LEU A 213 15.04 16.64 -2.33
CA LEU A 213 16.07 15.66 -2.72
C LEU A 213 16.29 15.52 -4.23
N GLY A 214 15.59 16.32 -5.07
CA GLY A 214 15.88 16.47 -6.49
C GLY A 214 15.57 15.27 -7.39
N ARG A 215 14.77 14.31 -6.93
CA ARG A 215 14.31 13.15 -7.73
C ARG A 215 12.90 12.71 -7.35
N MET A 216 12.26 11.98 -8.24
CA MET A 216 11.03 11.25 -7.91
C MET A 216 11.32 10.14 -6.88
N CYS A 217 10.28 9.73 -6.15
CA CYS A 217 10.32 8.55 -5.32
C CYS A 217 10.54 7.30 -6.20
N ASP A 218 11.48 6.47 -5.80
CA ASP A 218 11.67 5.15 -6.38
C ASP A 218 10.86 4.12 -5.58
N PRO A 219 10.24 3.11 -6.18
CA PRO A 219 9.55 2.04 -5.44
C PRO A 219 10.37 1.41 -4.31
N ILE A 220 11.69 1.32 -4.46
CA ILE A 220 12.58 0.79 -3.41
C ILE A 220 12.60 1.69 -2.15
N ASP A 221 12.43 3.01 -2.30
CA ASP A 221 12.38 3.92 -1.14
C ASP A 221 11.19 3.56 -0.24
N VAL A 222 10.03 3.27 -0.84
CA VAL A 222 8.81 2.86 -0.14
C VAL A 222 8.98 1.45 0.44
N ALA A 223 9.58 0.53 -0.33
CA ALA A 223 9.79 -0.85 0.10
C ALA A 223 10.71 -0.93 1.33
N ASN A 224 11.76 -0.13 1.39
CA ASN A 224 12.66 -0.08 2.55
C ASN A 224 11.96 0.38 3.83
N VAL A 225 11.07 1.38 3.72
CA VAL A 225 10.24 1.84 4.84
C VAL A 225 9.22 0.76 5.23
N ALA A 226 8.62 0.06 4.26
CA ALA A 226 7.70 -1.03 4.52
C ALA A 226 8.38 -2.19 5.27
N VAL A 227 9.61 -2.56 4.90
CA VAL A 227 10.42 -3.56 5.64
C VAL A 227 10.68 -3.09 7.07
N PHE A 228 11.11 -1.84 7.28
CA PHE A 228 11.35 -1.30 8.62
C PHE A 228 10.09 -1.34 9.48
N LEU A 229 8.99 -0.78 9.00
CA LEU A 229 7.73 -0.71 9.77
C LEU A 229 7.12 -2.10 10.05
N ALA A 230 7.35 -3.09 9.19
CA ALA A 230 6.92 -4.46 9.41
C ALA A 230 7.80 -5.20 10.43
N SER A 231 9.07 -4.84 10.56
CA SER A 231 10.06 -5.56 11.36
C SER A 231 9.95 -5.30 12.86
N ALA A 232 10.74 -6.06 13.64
CA ALA A 232 10.91 -5.87 15.08
C ALA A 232 11.58 -4.54 15.44
N ASP A 233 12.32 -3.91 14.51
CA ASP A 233 12.93 -2.59 14.71
C ASP A 233 11.88 -1.51 14.97
N ALA A 234 10.66 -1.69 14.43
CA ALA A 234 9.52 -0.80 14.61
C ALA A 234 8.52 -1.29 15.68
N ARG A 235 8.91 -2.19 16.59
CA ARG A 235 7.98 -2.81 17.56
C ARG A 235 7.27 -1.82 18.49
N PHE A 236 7.79 -0.61 18.65
CA PHE A 236 7.18 0.44 19.47
C PHE A 236 6.55 1.57 18.64
N LEU A 237 6.34 1.32 17.32
CA LEU A 237 5.71 2.27 16.41
C LEU A 237 4.32 1.78 15.99
N THR A 238 3.30 2.52 16.39
CA THR A 238 1.91 2.35 15.91
C THR A 238 1.26 3.72 15.74
N GLY A 239 0.38 3.88 14.75
CA GLY A 239 -0.28 5.15 14.44
C GLY A 239 0.62 6.18 13.75
N VAL A 240 1.83 5.80 13.34
CA VAL A 240 2.77 6.68 12.64
C VAL A 240 2.34 6.84 11.19
N ASP A 241 2.43 8.06 10.69
CA ASP A 241 2.41 8.37 9.26
C ASP A 241 3.83 8.73 8.83
N MET A 242 4.41 7.91 7.97
CA MET A 242 5.81 8.02 7.52
C MET A 242 5.85 8.58 6.08
N PRO A 243 6.13 9.88 5.89
CA PRO A 243 6.34 10.44 4.56
C PRO A 243 7.59 9.83 3.90
N VAL A 244 7.43 9.42 2.63
CA VAL A 244 8.53 8.96 1.76
C VAL A 244 8.53 9.88 0.54
N ASP A 245 9.03 11.10 0.72
CA ASP A 245 8.72 12.21 -0.15
C ASP A 245 9.91 13.14 -0.50
N GLY A 246 11.09 12.82 -0.02
CA GLY A 246 12.27 13.62 -0.28
C GLY A 246 12.18 15.07 0.24
N GLY A 247 11.38 15.31 1.28
CA GLY A 247 11.15 16.64 1.85
C GLY A 247 10.01 17.43 1.18
N ARG A 248 9.21 16.80 0.33
CA ARG A 248 8.13 17.47 -0.45
C ARG A 248 7.04 18.08 0.43
N SER A 249 6.78 17.54 1.60
CA SER A 249 5.67 17.96 2.48
C SER A 249 6.05 18.98 3.55
N ILE A 250 7.32 19.37 3.64
CA ILE A 250 7.81 20.43 4.54
C ILE A 250 8.04 21.74 3.82
#